data_8185c4f988634ea49ff87fd61e555742
#
_entry.id   8185c4f988634ea49ff87fd61e555742
#
_cell.length_a   1.000
_cell.length_b   1.000
_cell.length_c   1.000
_cell.angle_alpha   90.00
_cell.angle_beta   90.00
_cell.angle_gamma   90.00
#
_symmetry.space_group_name_H-M   'P 1'
#
loop_
_entity.id
_entity.type
_entity.pdbx_description
1 polymer ?
#
loop_
_entity_poly.entity_id
_entity_poly.type
_entity_poly.pdbx_seq_one_letter_code
_entity_poly.pdbx_strand_id
1 'polypeptide(L)'
;MRTELTQGVYLNVVPTTQFKTTRVAIHFIAPADATTYAARTLLTSVLETSSAAYPTQSLLSAALEQLFGASFGIGVAKDGQMHRVTATLNLVSDQLAQAPLLVSGFALLKEVLMHPLLANGEFDGQVFAREQQNLAAYLGSLDEDRQLQASMATQRLYFEGQPAQMTPSFGTITQLEAVTPASLMQTYQQMLAHDQIEIVVLGQVTEADVLPLASALGFAPRVVAPMKLTVDQPVAKVRTKTQTAHVNQAKLNLAYHVDADLYGRKYFANVVAADLFGGSPLSLLFTNVREKASLAYYASAAFDPFRNMMVVQSGIDGQNAKRVEALIAAQLQAVQTGAFDDDLLDRIKEGLRNSRQAAYDSPRFLARQELLHALAVNHQPGFAAYAAAIDAVTKAEVQAAAQTWRLQAVYLLKEQEEG
;
A
#
# COMPACT_ATOMS: atom_id res chain seq x y z
N MET A 1 -20.95 3.20 -7.51
CA MET A 1 -21.19 3.19 -8.97
C MET A 1 -20.02 3.89 -9.64
N ARG A 2 -19.47 3.31 -10.74
CA ARG A 2 -18.31 3.89 -11.47
C ARG A 2 -18.82 4.55 -12.75
N THR A 3 -18.59 5.85 -12.88
CA THR A 3 -19.04 6.66 -14.01
C THR A 3 -17.83 7.22 -14.75
N GLU A 4 -17.77 7.08 -16.07
CA GLU A 4 -16.72 7.68 -16.89
C GLU A 4 -17.03 9.17 -17.13
N LEU A 5 -16.17 10.06 -16.64
CA LEU A 5 -16.27 11.51 -16.85
C LEU A 5 -15.75 11.89 -18.24
N THR A 6 -14.65 11.31 -18.62
CA THR A 6 -14.05 11.35 -19.96
C THR A 6 -13.12 10.14 -20.07
N GLN A 7 -12.62 9.85 -21.28
CA GLN A 7 -11.75 8.69 -21.52
C GLN A 7 -10.60 8.63 -20.52
N GLY A 8 -10.51 7.53 -19.76
CA GLY A 8 -9.46 7.28 -18.78
C GLY A 8 -9.60 8.04 -17.45
N VAL A 9 -10.72 8.74 -17.23
CA VAL A 9 -11.06 9.45 -15.98
C VAL A 9 -12.41 8.98 -15.46
N TYR A 10 -12.43 8.46 -14.25
CA TYR A 10 -13.61 7.81 -13.67
C TYR A 10 -13.95 8.39 -12.31
N LEU A 11 -15.24 8.45 -12.02
CA LEU A 11 -15.81 8.82 -10.73
C LEU A 11 -16.45 7.60 -10.08
N ASN A 12 -16.12 7.34 -8.82
CA ASN A 12 -16.68 6.29 -7.98
C ASN A 12 -17.32 6.95 -6.76
N VAL A 13 -18.62 6.92 -6.65
CA VAL A 13 -19.35 7.47 -5.49
C VAL A 13 -19.83 6.35 -4.59
N VAL A 14 -19.52 6.45 -3.30
CA VAL A 14 -19.90 5.52 -2.24
C VAL A 14 -20.77 6.25 -1.22
N PRO A 15 -22.08 6.34 -1.44
CA PRO A 15 -23.00 6.97 -0.51
C PRO A 15 -23.06 6.18 0.79
N THR A 16 -22.86 6.86 1.92
CA THR A 16 -22.99 6.24 3.24
C THR A 16 -23.32 7.28 4.31
N THR A 17 -24.16 6.91 5.26
CA THR A 17 -24.49 7.71 6.46
C THR A 17 -23.69 7.28 7.69
N GLN A 18 -22.84 6.26 7.54
CA GLN A 18 -22.04 5.71 8.64
C GLN A 18 -21.06 6.73 9.22
N PHE A 19 -20.51 7.62 8.37
CA PHE A 19 -19.52 8.61 8.80
C PHE A 19 -20.09 10.03 8.80
N LYS A 20 -19.57 10.84 9.69
CA LYS A 20 -19.85 12.29 9.77
C LYS A 20 -18.88 13.12 8.90
N THR A 21 -18.05 12.45 8.13
CA THR A 21 -17.07 13.05 7.23
C THR A 21 -17.31 12.59 5.81
N THR A 22 -16.92 13.43 4.84
CA THR A 22 -16.82 13.08 3.44
C THR A 22 -15.34 12.95 3.08
N ARG A 23 -14.98 11.83 2.46
CA ARG A 23 -13.63 11.56 1.95
C ARG A 23 -13.64 11.68 0.43
N VAL A 24 -12.76 12.52 -0.11
CA VAL A 24 -12.44 12.61 -1.53
C VAL A 24 -11.02 12.10 -1.74
N ALA A 25 -10.85 11.12 -2.63
CA ALA A 25 -9.54 10.60 -3.00
C ALA A 25 -9.41 10.61 -4.52
N ILE A 26 -8.40 11.31 -5.04
CA ILE A 26 -8.07 11.37 -6.47
C ILE A 26 -6.80 10.56 -6.67
N HIS A 27 -6.90 9.48 -7.43
CA HIS A 27 -5.81 8.56 -7.70
C HIS A 27 -5.30 8.75 -9.13
N PHE A 28 -4.01 9.03 -9.29
CA PHE A 28 -3.28 9.04 -10.55
C PHE A 28 -2.48 7.75 -10.65
N ILE A 29 -2.82 6.89 -11.58
CA ILE A 29 -2.33 5.51 -11.67
C ILE A 29 -1.56 5.32 -12.97
N ALA A 30 -0.29 4.96 -12.85
CA ALA A 30 0.62 4.66 -13.95
C ALA A 30 1.19 3.24 -13.84
N PRO A 31 1.71 2.66 -14.92
CA PRO A 31 2.57 1.48 -14.82
C PRO A 31 3.74 1.72 -13.87
N ALA A 32 4.10 0.69 -13.10
CA ALA A 32 5.22 0.75 -12.18
C ALA A 32 6.55 0.85 -12.93
N ASP A 33 7.19 2.00 -12.86
CA ASP A 33 8.51 2.28 -13.43
C ASP A 33 9.42 2.88 -12.35
N ALA A 34 10.46 2.12 -11.97
CA ALA A 34 11.41 2.52 -10.93
C ALA A 34 12.06 3.90 -11.21
N THR A 35 12.23 4.27 -12.47
CA THR A 35 12.89 5.53 -12.84
C THR A 35 12.09 6.76 -12.47
N THR A 36 10.78 6.64 -12.28
CA THR A 36 9.86 7.75 -11.98
C THR A 36 9.53 7.90 -10.49
N TYR A 37 9.82 6.90 -9.65
CA TYR A 37 9.29 6.88 -8.28
C TYR A 37 9.72 8.06 -7.42
N ALA A 38 11.02 8.39 -7.41
CA ALA A 38 11.53 9.51 -6.62
C ALA A 38 10.95 10.86 -7.07
N ALA A 39 10.85 11.09 -8.39
CA ALA A 39 10.25 12.30 -8.93
C ALA A 39 8.75 12.40 -8.60
N ARG A 40 8.00 11.29 -8.72
CA ARG A 40 6.58 11.25 -8.34
C ARG A 40 6.38 11.46 -6.82
N THR A 41 7.30 10.98 -5.99
CA THR A 41 7.26 11.21 -4.54
C THR A 41 7.59 12.67 -4.22
N LEU A 42 8.63 13.26 -4.82
CA LEU A 42 8.93 14.67 -4.63
C LEU A 42 7.77 15.56 -5.12
N LEU A 43 7.14 15.19 -6.23
CA LEU A 43 5.96 15.89 -6.72
C LEU A 43 4.84 15.94 -5.68
N THR A 44 4.60 14.84 -4.95
CA THR A 44 3.58 14.84 -3.88
C THR A 44 3.92 15.85 -2.79
N SER A 45 5.18 15.93 -2.36
CA SER A 45 5.63 16.86 -1.33
C SER A 45 5.47 18.33 -1.76
N VAL A 46 5.84 18.64 -3.01
CA VAL A 46 5.71 20.00 -3.54
C VAL A 46 4.26 20.44 -3.66
N LEU A 47 3.38 19.57 -4.21
CA LEU A 47 1.95 19.87 -4.35
C LEU A 47 1.21 19.94 -3.00
N GLU A 48 1.66 19.19 -1.99
CA GLU A 48 1.05 19.21 -0.66
C GLU A 48 1.38 20.47 0.14
N THR A 49 2.43 21.19 -0.24
CA THR A 49 2.94 22.33 0.55
C THR A 49 2.69 23.70 -0.08
N SER A 50 2.38 23.78 -1.38
CA SER A 50 2.19 25.06 -2.08
C SER A 50 1.35 24.95 -3.34
N SER A 51 0.65 26.05 -3.67
CA SER A 51 -0.02 26.28 -4.96
C SER A 51 0.06 27.77 -5.33
N ALA A 52 -0.46 28.14 -6.48
CA ALA A 52 -0.49 29.54 -6.92
C ALA A 52 -1.28 30.43 -5.96
N ALA A 53 -2.45 29.97 -5.47
CA ALA A 53 -3.25 30.70 -4.48
C ALA A 53 -2.72 30.55 -3.05
N TYR A 54 -2.01 29.47 -2.73
CA TYR A 54 -1.46 29.17 -1.42
C TYR A 54 0.06 28.95 -1.51
N PRO A 55 0.87 30.04 -1.71
CA PRO A 55 2.32 29.92 -1.95
C PRO A 55 3.12 29.34 -0.78
N THR A 56 2.53 29.26 0.41
CA THR A 56 3.19 28.72 1.61
C THR A 56 2.29 27.69 2.30
N GLN A 57 2.93 26.75 3.00
CA GLN A 57 2.23 25.75 3.79
C GLN A 57 1.30 26.37 4.84
N SER A 58 1.69 27.50 5.42
CA SER A 58 0.84 28.21 6.41
C SER A 58 -0.44 28.74 5.78
N LEU A 59 -0.40 29.25 4.55
CA LEU A 59 -1.61 29.71 3.84
C LEU A 59 -2.51 28.56 3.45
N LEU A 60 -1.94 27.44 3.00
CA LEU A 60 -2.70 26.23 2.71
C LEU A 60 -3.34 25.65 3.99
N SER A 61 -2.59 25.62 5.10
CA SER A 61 -3.13 25.19 6.40
C SER A 61 -4.27 26.09 6.88
N ALA A 62 -4.14 27.40 6.73
CA ALA A 62 -5.23 28.34 7.06
C ALA A 62 -6.49 28.10 6.19
N ALA A 63 -6.32 27.77 4.90
CA ALA A 63 -7.45 27.40 4.03
C ALA A 63 -8.13 26.11 4.51
N LEU A 64 -7.36 25.11 4.94
CA LEU A 64 -7.90 23.87 5.51
C LEU A 64 -8.64 24.10 6.84
N GLU A 65 -8.14 25.01 7.68
CA GLU A 65 -8.83 25.41 8.91
C GLU A 65 -10.20 26.06 8.61
N GLN A 66 -10.29 26.92 7.57
CA GLN A 66 -11.55 27.49 7.10
C GLN A 66 -12.54 26.42 6.57
N LEU A 67 -12.05 25.26 6.17
CA LEU A 67 -12.84 24.07 5.83
C LEU A 67 -13.13 23.20 7.06
N PHE A 68 -13.33 23.81 8.23
CA PHE A 68 -13.61 23.14 9.50
C PHE A 68 -12.53 22.14 9.92
N GLY A 69 -11.26 22.48 9.69
CA GLY A 69 -10.14 21.62 10.01
C GLY A 69 -10.03 20.39 9.09
N ALA A 70 -10.32 20.58 7.82
CA ALA A 70 -10.16 19.52 6.82
C ALA A 70 -8.73 18.98 6.84
N SER A 71 -8.58 17.67 6.66
CA SER A 71 -7.26 17.06 6.48
C SER A 71 -6.99 16.80 5.00
N PHE A 72 -5.83 17.23 4.54
CA PHE A 72 -5.35 17.05 3.19
C PHE A 72 -3.98 16.38 3.18
N GLY A 73 -3.70 15.55 2.17
CA GLY A 73 -2.40 14.95 1.98
C GLY A 73 -2.28 14.26 0.62
N ILE A 74 -1.06 14.23 0.09
CA ILE A 74 -0.73 13.55 -1.16
C ILE A 74 0.36 12.52 -0.89
N GLY A 75 0.20 11.29 -1.38
CA GLY A 75 1.18 10.25 -1.16
C GLY A 75 1.28 9.26 -2.30
N VAL A 76 2.31 8.43 -2.28
CA VAL A 76 2.54 7.39 -3.27
C VAL A 76 2.29 6.01 -2.70
N ALA A 77 1.88 5.08 -3.55
CA ALA A 77 1.78 3.66 -3.24
C ALA A 77 2.06 2.82 -4.48
N LYS A 78 2.42 1.56 -4.27
CA LYS A 78 2.61 0.57 -5.32
C LYS A 78 1.67 -0.61 -5.10
N ASP A 79 0.88 -0.94 -6.11
CA ASP A 79 -0.09 -2.02 -6.11
C ASP A 79 0.21 -2.94 -7.30
N GLY A 80 0.89 -4.06 -7.05
CA GLY A 80 1.32 -4.95 -8.12
C GLY A 80 2.20 -4.25 -9.16
N GLN A 81 1.73 -4.18 -10.40
CA GLN A 81 2.41 -3.48 -11.51
C GLN A 81 1.97 -2.02 -11.68
N MET A 82 1.32 -1.44 -10.67
CA MET A 82 0.84 -0.06 -10.70
C MET A 82 1.58 0.80 -9.68
N HIS A 83 1.95 2.02 -10.07
CA HIS A 83 2.39 3.08 -9.17
C HIS A 83 1.34 4.17 -9.11
N ARG A 84 0.94 4.55 -7.92
CA ARG A 84 -0.20 5.43 -7.69
C ARG A 84 0.19 6.63 -6.85
N VAL A 85 -0.12 7.83 -7.34
CA VAL A 85 -0.17 9.07 -6.57
C VAL A 85 -1.61 9.29 -6.12
N THR A 86 -1.83 9.63 -4.87
CA THR A 86 -3.18 9.85 -4.33
C THR A 86 -3.26 11.15 -3.57
N ALA A 87 -4.08 12.08 -4.05
CA ALA A 87 -4.50 13.24 -3.28
C ALA A 87 -5.76 12.89 -2.48
N THR A 88 -5.73 13.11 -1.18
CA THR A 88 -6.82 12.79 -0.26
C THR A 88 -7.24 14.03 0.50
N LEU A 89 -8.55 14.32 0.52
CA LEU A 89 -9.16 15.36 1.34
C LEU A 89 -10.27 14.73 2.19
N ASN A 90 -10.25 14.99 3.49
CA ASN A 90 -11.35 14.59 4.38
C ASN A 90 -11.98 15.85 4.95
N LEU A 91 -13.28 15.96 4.78
CA LEU A 91 -14.11 17.09 5.18
C LEU A 91 -15.14 16.62 6.21
N VAL A 92 -15.60 17.52 7.06
CA VAL A 92 -16.86 17.32 7.77
C VAL A 92 -17.98 17.30 6.71
N SER A 93 -19.02 16.47 6.91
CA SER A 93 -20.15 16.44 5.95
C SER A 93 -20.89 17.78 5.94
N ASP A 94 -21.34 18.20 4.76
CA ASP A 94 -22.09 19.45 4.57
C ASP A 94 -23.30 19.57 5.50
N GLN A 95 -23.98 18.44 5.74
CA GLN A 95 -25.13 18.37 6.65
C GLN A 95 -24.75 18.69 8.11
N LEU A 96 -23.61 18.20 8.57
CA LEU A 96 -23.14 18.47 9.94
C LEU A 96 -22.56 19.87 10.07
N ALA A 97 -21.80 20.33 9.07
CA ALA A 97 -21.22 21.66 9.05
C ALA A 97 -22.23 22.77 8.78
N GLN A 98 -23.40 22.45 8.21
CA GLN A 98 -24.38 23.40 7.68
C GLN A 98 -23.72 24.41 6.69
N ALA A 99 -22.78 23.94 5.89
CA ALA A 99 -22.02 24.73 4.93
C ALA A 99 -21.62 23.86 3.72
N PRO A 100 -21.46 24.43 2.52
CA PRO A 100 -21.14 23.70 1.29
C PRO A 100 -19.65 23.32 1.22
N LEU A 101 -19.16 22.54 2.18
CA LEU A 101 -17.74 22.17 2.30
C LEU A 101 -17.29 21.29 1.14
N LEU A 102 -18.16 20.46 0.58
CA LEU A 102 -17.83 19.61 -0.57
C LEU A 102 -17.43 20.46 -1.78
N VAL A 103 -18.18 21.52 -2.08
CA VAL A 103 -17.87 22.45 -3.18
C VAL A 103 -16.53 23.13 -2.95
N SER A 104 -16.32 23.67 -1.74
CA SER A 104 -15.08 24.34 -1.35
C SER A 104 -13.89 23.37 -1.35
N GLY A 105 -14.10 22.13 -0.93
CA GLY A 105 -13.07 21.06 -0.96
C GLY A 105 -12.64 20.70 -2.38
N PHE A 106 -13.57 20.56 -3.32
CA PHE A 106 -13.24 20.35 -4.73
C PHE A 106 -12.51 21.55 -5.35
N ALA A 107 -12.87 22.79 -4.95
CA ALA A 107 -12.14 23.97 -5.37
C ALA A 107 -10.70 23.98 -4.86
N LEU A 108 -10.47 23.60 -3.59
CA LEU A 108 -9.11 23.42 -3.03
C LEU A 108 -8.33 22.34 -3.76
N LEU A 109 -8.93 21.17 -4.01
CA LEU A 109 -8.28 20.08 -4.76
C LEU A 109 -7.89 20.52 -6.18
N LYS A 110 -8.78 21.24 -6.86
CA LYS A 110 -8.50 21.82 -8.19
C LYS A 110 -7.33 22.78 -8.13
N GLU A 111 -7.34 23.70 -7.17
CA GLU A 111 -6.25 24.67 -6.98
C GLU A 111 -4.91 23.96 -6.80
N VAL A 112 -4.81 23.05 -5.85
CA VAL A 112 -3.55 22.36 -5.54
C VAL A 112 -3.06 21.47 -6.70
N LEU A 113 -3.99 20.76 -7.36
CA LEU A 113 -3.60 19.79 -8.39
C LEU A 113 -3.37 20.44 -9.76
N MET A 114 -4.04 21.54 -10.09
CA MET A 114 -4.03 22.13 -11.43
C MET A 114 -3.29 23.46 -11.51
N HIS A 115 -3.06 24.12 -10.38
CA HIS A 115 -2.40 25.42 -10.31
C HIS A 115 -1.19 25.39 -9.34
N PRO A 116 -0.15 24.58 -9.64
CA PRO A 116 1.04 24.51 -8.80
C PRO A 116 1.75 25.87 -8.76
N LEU A 117 2.53 26.12 -7.71
CA LEU A 117 3.37 27.32 -7.63
C LEU A 117 4.54 27.19 -8.60
N LEU A 118 4.52 28.02 -9.65
CA LEU A 118 5.51 28.02 -10.71
C LEU A 118 6.29 29.34 -10.78
N ALA A 119 7.56 29.26 -11.17
CA ALA A 119 8.41 30.37 -11.57
C ALA A 119 9.04 30.04 -12.93
N ASN A 120 8.89 30.94 -13.91
CA ASN A 120 9.42 30.77 -15.26
C ASN A 120 8.98 29.47 -16.00
N GLY A 121 7.78 28.95 -15.67
CA GLY A 121 7.24 27.74 -16.27
C GLY A 121 7.70 26.42 -15.63
N GLU A 122 8.51 26.48 -14.58
CA GLU A 122 8.95 25.35 -13.75
C GLU A 122 8.45 25.51 -12.31
N PHE A 123 8.54 24.47 -11.50
CA PHE A 123 8.24 24.58 -10.07
C PHE A 123 9.13 25.61 -9.39
N ASP A 124 8.57 26.37 -8.45
CA ASP A 124 9.33 27.36 -7.69
C ASP A 124 10.58 26.74 -7.06
N GLY A 125 11.75 27.35 -7.32
CA GLY A 125 13.03 26.79 -6.96
C GLY A 125 13.27 26.68 -5.43
N GLN A 126 12.66 27.57 -4.64
CA GLN A 126 12.80 27.55 -3.18
C GLN A 126 11.96 26.42 -2.58
N VAL A 127 10.72 26.26 -3.07
CA VAL A 127 9.85 25.15 -2.65
C VAL A 127 10.46 23.81 -3.07
N PHE A 128 10.90 23.70 -4.32
CA PHE A 128 11.56 22.51 -4.83
C PHE A 128 12.77 22.10 -3.96
N ALA A 129 13.71 23.01 -3.72
CA ALA A 129 14.93 22.71 -2.96
C ALA A 129 14.62 22.29 -1.52
N ARG A 130 13.66 22.97 -0.86
CA ARG A 130 13.22 22.64 0.48
C ARG A 130 12.62 21.22 0.55
N GLU A 131 11.70 20.90 -0.37
CA GLU A 131 11.02 19.60 -0.34
C GLU A 131 11.94 18.47 -0.77
N GLN A 132 12.89 18.71 -1.71
CA GLN A 132 13.92 17.76 -2.05
C GLN A 132 14.82 17.44 -0.85
N GLN A 133 15.23 18.48 -0.08
CA GLN A 133 16.04 18.30 1.13
C GLN A 133 15.26 17.55 2.23
N ASN A 134 13.99 17.90 2.45
CA ASN A 134 13.12 17.23 3.42
C ASN A 134 12.96 15.75 3.08
N LEU A 135 12.67 15.44 1.80
CA LEU A 135 12.52 14.07 1.33
C LEU A 135 13.84 13.29 1.43
N ALA A 136 14.99 13.91 1.09
CA ALA A 136 16.30 13.28 1.24
C ALA A 136 16.59 12.94 2.70
N ALA A 137 16.31 13.84 3.64
CA ALA A 137 16.45 13.60 5.07
C ALA A 137 15.53 12.45 5.54
N TYR A 138 14.27 12.43 5.11
CA TYR A 138 13.35 11.33 5.40
C TYR A 138 13.85 9.99 4.86
N LEU A 139 14.27 9.94 3.57
CA LEU A 139 14.79 8.70 2.97
C LEU A 139 16.06 8.21 3.68
N GLY A 140 16.93 9.13 4.13
CA GLY A 140 18.11 8.81 4.93
C GLY A 140 17.77 8.20 6.29
N SER A 141 16.71 8.70 6.95
CA SER A 141 16.28 8.17 8.25
C SER A 141 15.67 6.77 8.19
N LEU A 142 15.23 6.30 7.00
CA LEU A 142 14.66 4.96 6.86
C LEU A 142 15.68 3.84 7.17
N ASP A 143 16.97 4.11 7.04
CA ASP A 143 18.02 3.16 7.40
C ASP A 143 18.16 2.96 8.93
N GLU A 144 17.58 3.84 9.74
CA GLU A 144 17.52 3.69 11.19
C GLU A 144 16.48 2.64 11.63
N ASP A 145 15.41 2.45 10.85
CA ASP A 145 14.45 1.35 11.05
C ASP A 145 15.02 0.04 10.50
N ARG A 146 15.63 -0.75 11.37
CA ARG A 146 16.26 -2.03 11.04
C ARG A 146 15.28 -3.06 10.50
N GLN A 147 13.99 -3.00 10.91
CA GLN A 147 12.97 -3.91 10.37
C GLN A 147 12.57 -3.52 8.94
N LEU A 148 12.41 -2.24 8.68
CA LEU A 148 12.15 -1.72 7.34
C LEU A 148 13.34 -2.02 6.40
N GLN A 149 14.56 -1.79 6.86
CA GLN A 149 15.80 -2.12 6.14
C GLN A 149 15.84 -3.60 5.74
N ALA A 150 15.56 -4.51 6.70
CA ALA A 150 15.51 -5.95 6.43
C ALA A 150 14.37 -6.31 5.45
N SER A 151 13.22 -5.67 5.57
CA SER A 151 12.07 -5.89 4.68
C SER A 151 12.39 -5.46 3.24
N MET A 152 12.99 -4.27 3.06
CA MET A 152 13.42 -3.79 1.74
C MET A 152 14.51 -4.69 1.13
N ALA A 153 15.47 -5.16 1.95
CA ALA A 153 16.51 -6.07 1.48
C ALA A 153 15.93 -7.43 1.04
N THR A 154 14.97 -7.97 1.80
CA THR A 154 14.25 -9.19 1.44
C THR A 154 13.48 -9.03 0.14
N GLN A 155 12.80 -7.90 -0.04
CA GLN A 155 12.08 -7.59 -1.27
C GLN A 155 13.02 -7.49 -2.48
N ARG A 156 14.21 -6.88 -2.32
CA ARG A 156 15.23 -6.82 -3.39
C ARG A 156 15.72 -8.20 -3.80
N LEU A 157 15.94 -9.11 -2.84
CA LEU A 157 16.32 -10.50 -3.12
C LEU A 157 15.21 -11.25 -3.84
N TYR A 158 13.97 -11.10 -3.38
CA TYR A 158 12.82 -11.78 -3.95
C TYR A 158 12.57 -11.36 -5.40
N PHE A 159 12.61 -10.06 -5.69
CA PHE A 159 12.35 -9.49 -7.01
C PHE A 159 13.60 -9.21 -7.84
N GLU A 160 14.71 -9.89 -7.58
CA GLU A 160 15.95 -9.68 -8.33
C GLU A 160 15.70 -9.77 -9.85
N GLY A 161 16.18 -8.76 -10.60
CA GLY A 161 15.94 -8.61 -12.03
C GLY A 161 14.66 -7.87 -12.40
N GLN A 162 13.85 -7.43 -11.44
CA GLN A 162 12.63 -6.62 -11.66
C GLN A 162 12.76 -5.24 -10.97
N PRO A 163 13.43 -4.25 -11.58
CA PRO A 163 13.71 -2.95 -10.95
C PRO A 163 12.47 -2.27 -10.36
N ALA A 164 11.34 -2.32 -11.06
CA ALA A 164 10.08 -1.73 -10.61
C ALA A 164 9.55 -2.36 -9.30
N GLN A 165 9.87 -3.63 -9.03
CA GLN A 165 9.48 -4.30 -7.80
C GLN A 165 10.54 -4.21 -6.70
N MET A 166 11.82 -4.20 -7.08
CA MET A 166 12.95 -4.06 -6.15
C MET A 166 13.00 -2.70 -5.48
N THR A 167 12.66 -1.63 -6.24
CA THR A 167 12.70 -0.25 -5.75
C THR A 167 11.47 0.04 -4.89
N PRO A 168 11.61 0.66 -3.71
CA PRO A 168 10.47 1.13 -2.93
C PRO A 168 9.59 2.11 -3.72
N SER A 169 8.30 2.22 -3.38
CA SER A 169 7.37 3.12 -4.08
C SER A 169 7.77 4.61 -4.01
N PHE A 170 8.56 4.98 -3.03
CA PHE A 170 9.07 6.34 -2.86
C PHE A 170 10.42 6.59 -3.56
N GLY A 171 10.98 5.60 -4.26
CA GLY A 171 12.26 5.73 -4.95
C GLY A 171 13.47 5.57 -4.03
N THR A 172 14.60 6.12 -4.45
CA THR A 172 15.88 6.11 -3.72
C THR A 172 16.47 7.52 -3.64
N ILE A 173 17.40 7.74 -2.71
CA ILE A 173 18.13 9.02 -2.56
C ILE A 173 18.86 9.37 -3.88
N THR A 174 19.56 8.42 -4.48
CA THR A 174 20.27 8.65 -5.75
C THR A 174 19.35 9.09 -6.88
N GLN A 175 18.14 8.52 -6.96
CA GLN A 175 17.14 8.96 -7.93
C GLN A 175 16.61 10.36 -7.60
N LEU A 176 16.40 10.66 -6.32
CA LEU A 176 15.92 11.95 -5.86
C LEU A 176 16.93 13.08 -6.16
N GLU A 177 18.21 12.84 -5.94
CA GLU A 177 19.30 13.80 -6.23
C GLU A 177 19.39 14.15 -7.72
N ALA A 178 18.98 13.24 -8.60
CA ALA A 178 18.96 13.48 -10.04
C ALA A 178 17.74 14.30 -10.53
N VAL A 179 16.73 14.54 -9.66
CA VAL A 179 15.53 15.31 -10.03
C VAL A 179 15.86 16.80 -10.05
N THR A 180 15.46 17.48 -11.12
CA THR A 180 15.56 18.93 -11.30
C THR A 180 14.17 19.58 -11.38
N PRO A 181 14.00 20.90 -11.19
CA PRO A 181 12.71 21.56 -11.38
C PRO A 181 12.08 21.28 -12.75
N ALA A 182 12.89 21.27 -13.82
CA ALA A 182 12.45 20.96 -15.18
C ALA A 182 11.96 19.50 -15.31
N SER A 183 12.71 18.51 -14.78
CA SER A 183 12.30 17.11 -14.85
C SER A 183 11.09 16.81 -13.95
N LEU A 184 10.95 17.54 -12.83
CA LEU A 184 9.75 17.45 -11.97
C LEU A 184 8.52 18.01 -12.71
N MET A 185 8.67 19.12 -13.45
CA MET A 185 7.59 19.67 -14.29
C MET A 185 7.17 18.69 -15.38
N GLN A 186 8.10 18.00 -16.02
CA GLN A 186 7.80 16.93 -16.98
C GLN A 186 7.03 15.79 -16.31
N THR A 187 7.44 15.36 -15.10
CA THR A 187 6.74 14.32 -14.33
C THR A 187 5.30 14.71 -14.00
N TYR A 188 5.08 15.96 -13.60
CA TYR A 188 3.75 16.51 -13.33
C TYR A 188 2.87 16.52 -14.61
N GLN A 189 3.40 17.02 -15.71
CA GLN A 189 2.68 17.06 -16.99
C GLN A 189 2.33 15.64 -17.49
N GLN A 190 3.26 14.68 -17.38
CA GLN A 190 3.03 13.28 -17.74
C GLN A 190 1.95 12.66 -16.86
N MET A 191 1.98 12.89 -15.54
CA MET A 191 0.95 12.42 -14.61
C MET A 191 -0.44 12.93 -15.00
N LEU A 192 -0.57 14.23 -15.28
CA LEU A 192 -1.85 14.82 -15.68
C LEU A 192 -2.33 14.37 -17.06
N ALA A 193 -1.42 14.06 -17.99
CA ALA A 193 -1.76 13.71 -19.37
C ALA A 193 -2.02 12.21 -19.57
N HIS A 194 -1.35 11.32 -18.84
CA HIS A 194 -1.28 9.88 -19.18
C HIS A 194 -1.75 8.94 -18.09
N ASP A 195 -1.72 9.34 -16.81
CA ASP A 195 -2.15 8.46 -15.73
C ASP A 195 -3.66 8.20 -15.80
N GLN A 196 -4.11 6.97 -15.59
CA GLN A 196 -5.51 6.70 -15.32
C GLN A 196 -5.94 7.44 -14.06
N ILE A 197 -7.10 8.10 -14.10
CA ILE A 197 -7.62 8.80 -12.93
C ILE A 197 -8.86 8.09 -12.40
N GLU A 198 -8.81 7.72 -11.11
CA GLU A 198 -9.95 7.22 -10.35
C GLU A 198 -10.24 8.21 -9.21
N ILE A 199 -11.39 8.86 -9.27
CA ILE A 199 -11.89 9.73 -8.22
C ILE A 199 -12.83 8.89 -7.35
N VAL A 200 -12.54 8.76 -6.07
CA VAL A 200 -13.40 8.05 -5.11
C VAL A 200 -13.94 9.05 -4.09
N VAL A 201 -15.25 9.17 -4.01
CA VAL A 201 -15.93 10.04 -3.04
C VAL A 201 -16.82 9.19 -2.15
N LEU A 202 -16.56 9.22 -0.84
CA LEU A 202 -17.27 8.44 0.16
C LEU A 202 -17.83 9.35 1.24
N GLY A 203 -19.11 9.23 1.55
CA GLY A 203 -19.76 10.03 2.60
C GLY A 203 -21.26 10.22 2.37
N GLN A 204 -21.82 11.22 3.05
CA GLN A 204 -23.24 11.60 2.92
C GLN A 204 -23.43 12.45 1.66
N VAL A 205 -23.21 11.84 0.49
CA VAL A 205 -23.27 12.49 -0.83
C VAL A 205 -23.99 11.59 -1.81
N THR A 206 -24.55 12.18 -2.86
CA THR A 206 -25.10 11.46 -4.01
C THR A 206 -24.21 11.67 -5.24
N GLU A 207 -24.41 10.87 -6.28
CA GLU A 207 -23.72 11.07 -7.55
C GLU A 207 -24.07 12.43 -8.18
N ALA A 208 -25.32 12.87 -8.04
CA ALA A 208 -25.78 14.16 -8.55
C ALA A 208 -25.04 15.35 -7.89
N ASP A 209 -24.67 15.24 -6.62
CA ASP A 209 -23.92 16.26 -5.90
C ASP A 209 -22.46 16.32 -6.37
N VAL A 210 -21.85 15.15 -6.65
CA VAL A 210 -20.41 15.02 -6.89
C VAL A 210 -20.04 15.17 -8.37
N LEU A 211 -20.88 14.66 -9.28
CA LEU A 211 -20.60 14.61 -10.71
C LEU A 211 -20.20 15.96 -11.32
N PRO A 212 -20.93 17.07 -11.08
CA PRO A 212 -20.56 18.38 -11.60
C PRO A 212 -19.23 18.89 -11.02
N LEU A 213 -18.94 18.60 -9.74
CA LEU A 213 -17.71 19.03 -9.07
C LEU A 213 -16.50 18.25 -9.60
N ALA A 214 -16.63 16.94 -9.76
CA ALA A 214 -15.58 16.09 -10.33
C ALA A 214 -15.29 16.46 -11.80
N SER A 215 -16.33 16.75 -12.59
CA SER A 215 -16.18 17.21 -13.98
C SER A 215 -15.51 18.57 -14.06
N ALA A 216 -15.76 19.48 -13.09
CA ALA A 216 -15.17 20.81 -13.03
C ALA A 216 -13.65 20.80 -12.68
N LEU A 217 -13.08 19.66 -12.25
CA LEU A 217 -11.63 19.51 -12.14
C LEU A 217 -10.93 19.68 -13.50
N GLY A 218 -11.62 19.33 -14.61
CA GLY A 218 -11.16 19.64 -15.97
C GLY A 218 -10.05 18.71 -16.48
N PHE A 219 -10.00 17.46 -16.00
CA PHE A 219 -9.04 16.48 -16.54
C PHE A 219 -9.34 16.17 -18.01
N ALA A 220 -8.32 16.25 -18.86
CA ALA A 220 -8.44 15.95 -20.30
C ALA A 220 -8.58 14.43 -20.54
N PRO A 221 -9.19 14.00 -21.67
CA PRO A 221 -9.24 12.59 -22.05
C PRO A 221 -7.83 12.03 -22.30
N ARG A 222 -7.62 10.75 -21.96
CA ARG A 222 -6.32 10.07 -22.09
C ARG A 222 -6.45 8.61 -22.46
N VAL A 223 -5.45 8.11 -23.17
CA VAL A 223 -5.30 6.68 -23.42
C VAL A 223 -4.54 6.07 -22.26
N VAL A 224 -5.16 5.12 -21.58
CA VAL A 224 -4.57 4.44 -20.44
C VAL A 224 -3.75 3.24 -20.92
N ALA A 225 -2.49 3.15 -20.45
CA ALA A 225 -1.68 1.95 -20.69
C ALA A 225 -2.27 0.72 -19.97
N PRO A 226 -2.21 -0.48 -20.55
CA PRO A 226 -2.63 -1.69 -19.86
C PRO A 226 -1.82 -1.91 -18.58
N MET A 227 -2.50 -2.17 -17.48
CA MET A 227 -1.88 -2.39 -16.16
C MET A 227 -2.49 -3.61 -15.49
N LYS A 228 -1.68 -4.33 -14.74
CA LYS A 228 -2.12 -5.46 -13.92
C LYS A 228 -1.97 -5.15 -12.43
N LEU A 229 -2.96 -5.54 -11.64
CA LEU A 229 -2.87 -5.49 -10.17
C LEU A 229 -1.90 -6.52 -9.59
N THR A 230 -1.54 -7.54 -10.36
CA THR A 230 -0.67 -8.62 -9.90
C THR A 230 0.68 -8.60 -10.60
N VAL A 231 1.71 -9.06 -9.90
CA VAL A 231 3.05 -9.26 -10.45
C VAL A 231 3.25 -10.73 -10.77
N ASP A 232 3.67 -11.02 -11.99
CA ASP A 232 4.10 -12.35 -12.37
C ASP A 232 5.55 -12.57 -11.89
N GLN A 233 5.72 -13.33 -10.80
CA GLN A 233 7.03 -13.66 -10.23
C GLN A 233 7.33 -15.14 -10.52
N PRO A 234 8.31 -15.46 -11.37
CA PRO A 234 8.68 -16.84 -11.61
C PRO A 234 9.37 -17.44 -10.37
N VAL A 235 9.10 -18.71 -10.11
CA VAL A 235 9.81 -19.46 -9.08
C VAL A 235 11.28 -19.60 -9.47
N ALA A 236 12.17 -19.16 -8.60
CA ALA A 236 13.63 -19.16 -8.81
C ALA A 236 14.36 -19.95 -7.70
N LYS A 237 15.67 -20.05 -7.80
CA LYS A 237 16.53 -20.59 -6.72
C LYS A 237 16.43 -19.66 -5.50
N VAL A 238 16.52 -20.27 -4.31
CA VAL A 238 16.56 -19.50 -3.05
C VAL A 238 17.81 -18.61 -3.05
N ARG A 239 17.58 -17.32 -2.79
CA ARG A 239 18.64 -16.33 -2.61
C ARG A 239 18.79 -16.03 -1.14
N THR A 240 20.01 -16.09 -0.64
CA THR A 240 20.31 -15.83 0.76
C THR A 240 21.30 -14.70 0.89
N LYS A 241 21.05 -13.77 1.81
CA LYS A 241 22.00 -12.71 2.15
C LYS A 241 22.02 -12.51 3.65
N THR A 242 23.24 -12.48 4.22
CA THR A 242 23.49 -12.05 5.59
C THR A 242 24.21 -10.71 5.56
N GLN A 243 23.76 -9.78 6.38
CA GLN A 243 24.39 -8.48 6.59
C GLN A 243 24.61 -8.27 8.09
N THR A 244 25.75 -7.67 8.44
CA THR A 244 26.06 -7.27 9.81
C THR A 244 25.87 -5.78 9.98
N ALA A 245 25.34 -5.38 11.12
CA ALA A 245 25.20 -3.98 11.52
C ALA A 245 25.11 -3.87 13.04
N HIS A 246 25.19 -2.64 13.57
CA HIS A 246 24.87 -2.42 14.97
C HIS A 246 23.35 -2.57 15.18
N VAL A 247 22.97 -3.71 15.72
CA VAL A 247 21.57 -4.06 16.03
C VAL A 247 21.51 -4.75 17.38
N ASN A 248 20.53 -4.36 18.21
CA ASN A 248 20.28 -5.03 19.50
C ASN A 248 19.48 -6.32 19.30
N GLN A 249 18.96 -6.56 18.10
CA GLN A 249 18.11 -7.68 17.78
C GLN A 249 18.27 -8.00 16.29
N ALA A 250 18.68 -9.22 15.98
CA ALA A 250 18.74 -9.67 14.59
C ALA A 250 17.35 -9.75 13.94
N LYS A 251 17.28 -9.49 12.63
CA LYS A 251 16.09 -9.58 11.80
C LYS A 251 16.26 -10.70 10.79
N LEU A 252 15.46 -11.76 10.95
CA LEU A 252 15.41 -12.86 9.99
C LEU A 252 14.09 -12.77 9.21
N ASN A 253 14.19 -12.46 7.93
CA ASN A 253 13.07 -12.37 7.01
C ASN A 253 13.18 -13.45 5.93
N LEU A 254 12.06 -14.12 5.66
CA LEU A 254 11.93 -15.09 4.59
C LEU A 254 10.83 -14.65 3.63
N ALA A 255 11.04 -14.80 2.32
CA ALA A 255 9.98 -14.54 1.34
C ALA A 255 9.71 -15.82 0.53
N TYR A 256 8.42 -16.14 0.44
CA TYR A 256 7.91 -17.28 -0.31
C TYR A 256 7.12 -16.80 -1.51
N HIS A 257 7.29 -17.46 -2.64
CA HIS A 257 6.34 -17.38 -3.74
C HIS A 257 5.05 -18.08 -3.34
N VAL A 258 3.92 -17.46 -3.66
CA VAL A 258 2.58 -17.98 -3.41
C VAL A 258 1.80 -17.97 -4.73
N ASP A 259 1.33 -19.14 -5.18
CA ASP A 259 0.44 -19.22 -6.33
C ASP A 259 -0.97 -18.80 -5.89
N ALA A 260 -1.34 -17.55 -6.19
CA ALA A 260 -2.64 -16.99 -5.84
C ALA A 260 -3.34 -16.40 -7.05
N ASP A 261 -4.64 -16.60 -7.06
CA ASP A 261 -5.59 -16.10 -8.03
C ASP A 261 -6.36 -14.96 -7.33
N LEU A 262 -6.01 -13.71 -7.63
CA LEU A 262 -6.53 -12.54 -6.89
C LEU A 262 -8.07 -12.55 -6.86
N TYR A 263 -8.65 -12.61 -5.64
CA TYR A 263 -10.08 -12.74 -5.35
C TYR A 263 -10.75 -14.03 -5.86
N GLY A 264 -10.00 -14.97 -6.43
CA GLY A 264 -10.48 -16.31 -6.79
C GLY A 264 -10.41 -17.29 -5.61
N ARG A 265 -10.69 -18.56 -5.88
CA ARG A 265 -10.74 -19.60 -4.84
C ARG A 265 -9.38 -19.84 -4.16
N LYS A 266 -8.28 -19.81 -4.93
CA LYS A 266 -6.92 -19.93 -4.39
C LYS A 266 -6.55 -18.76 -3.48
N TYR A 267 -7.04 -17.55 -3.77
CA TYR A 267 -6.82 -16.39 -2.91
C TYR A 267 -7.33 -16.63 -1.50
N PHE A 268 -8.59 -17.07 -1.34
CA PHE A 268 -9.16 -17.28 -0.01
C PHE A 268 -8.48 -18.41 0.75
N ALA A 269 -8.11 -19.49 0.07
CA ALA A 269 -7.33 -20.55 0.68
C ALA A 269 -5.96 -20.07 1.17
N ASN A 270 -5.27 -19.22 0.39
CA ASN A 270 -4.00 -18.61 0.79
C ASN A 270 -4.17 -17.60 1.94
N VAL A 271 -5.26 -16.82 1.97
CA VAL A 271 -5.56 -15.91 3.10
C VAL A 271 -5.69 -16.69 4.40
N VAL A 272 -6.50 -17.76 4.41
CA VAL A 272 -6.69 -18.60 5.60
C VAL A 272 -5.40 -19.32 6.00
N ALA A 273 -4.68 -19.90 5.02
CA ALA A 273 -3.42 -20.59 5.27
C ALA A 273 -2.34 -19.65 5.82
N ALA A 274 -2.23 -18.42 5.30
CA ALA A 274 -1.26 -17.44 5.78
C ALA A 274 -1.59 -16.95 7.20
N ASP A 275 -2.86 -16.75 7.52
CA ASP A 275 -3.27 -16.35 8.87
C ASP A 275 -3.03 -17.47 9.90
N LEU A 276 -3.36 -18.71 9.54
CA LEU A 276 -3.05 -19.91 10.33
C LEU A 276 -1.54 -20.06 10.56
N PHE A 277 -0.73 -19.82 9.51
CA PHE A 277 0.71 -19.95 9.58
C PHE A 277 1.36 -18.90 10.48
N GLY A 278 1.06 -17.60 10.27
CA GLY A 278 1.74 -16.52 10.97
C GLY A 278 1.01 -15.17 11.01
N GLY A 279 -0.26 -15.07 10.57
CA GLY A 279 -0.97 -13.80 10.43
C GLY A 279 -1.62 -13.29 11.72
N SER A 280 -1.82 -14.13 12.73
CA SER A 280 -2.53 -13.79 13.96
C SER A 280 -1.83 -14.29 15.23
N PRO A 281 -2.24 -13.83 16.42
CA PRO A 281 -1.75 -14.37 17.69
C PRO A 281 -2.10 -15.85 17.95
N LEU A 282 -3.05 -16.40 17.21
CA LEU A 282 -3.40 -17.83 17.26
C LEU A 282 -2.53 -18.68 16.33
N SER A 283 -1.74 -18.06 15.46
CA SER A 283 -0.97 -18.72 14.41
C SER A 283 0.12 -19.64 14.96
N LEU A 284 0.54 -20.59 14.09
CA LEU A 284 1.59 -21.56 14.45
C LEU A 284 2.94 -20.87 14.71
N LEU A 285 3.30 -19.83 13.95
CA LEU A 285 4.55 -19.09 14.19
C LEU A 285 4.52 -18.38 15.54
N PHE A 286 3.42 -17.70 15.86
CA PHE A 286 3.32 -17.00 17.13
C PHE A 286 3.38 -17.98 18.31
N THR A 287 2.55 -19.03 18.27
CA THR A 287 2.42 -19.98 19.39
C THR A 287 3.67 -20.84 19.56
N ASN A 288 4.28 -21.33 18.48
CA ASN A 288 5.35 -22.33 18.58
C ASN A 288 6.75 -21.72 18.55
N VAL A 289 6.97 -20.62 17.79
CA VAL A 289 8.30 -20.00 17.67
C VAL A 289 8.51 -18.92 18.73
N ARG A 290 7.50 -18.04 18.93
CA ARG A 290 7.58 -16.96 19.91
C ARG A 290 7.31 -17.46 21.30
N GLU A 291 6.15 -18.07 21.58
CA GLU A 291 5.74 -18.40 22.95
C GLU A 291 6.41 -19.67 23.47
N LYS A 292 6.20 -20.82 22.82
CA LYS A 292 6.71 -22.10 23.36
C LYS A 292 8.23 -22.23 23.27
N ALA A 293 8.83 -21.88 22.11
CA ALA A 293 10.28 -21.98 21.97
C ALA A 293 11.03 -20.80 22.59
N SER A 294 10.36 -19.64 22.77
CA SER A 294 10.96 -18.41 23.28
C SER A 294 12.22 -17.97 22.52
N LEU A 295 12.28 -18.24 21.21
CA LEU A 295 13.44 -17.94 20.35
C LEU A 295 13.27 -16.68 19.53
N ALA A 296 12.07 -16.09 19.54
CA ALA A 296 11.77 -14.87 18.83
C ALA A 296 10.96 -13.91 19.71
N TYR A 297 11.26 -12.63 19.62
CA TYR A 297 10.47 -11.57 20.24
C TYR A 297 9.15 -11.35 19.49
N TYR A 298 9.20 -11.54 18.18
CA TYR A 298 8.04 -11.64 17.31
C TYR A 298 8.34 -12.61 16.17
N ALA A 299 7.31 -13.29 15.70
CA ALA A 299 7.34 -14.11 14.49
C ALA A 299 5.96 -13.99 13.83
N SER A 300 5.92 -13.48 12.61
CA SER A 300 4.68 -13.25 11.87
C SER A 300 4.85 -13.53 10.39
N ALA A 301 3.74 -13.79 9.70
CA ALA A 301 3.69 -13.91 8.25
C ALA A 301 2.63 -12.96 7.68
N ALA A 302 2.91 -12.35 6.53
CA ALA A 302 1.99 -11.49 5.80
C ALA A 302 1.94 -11.91 4.34
N PHE A 303 0.74 -12.15 3.84
CA PHE A 303 0.48 -12.49 2.44
C PHE A 303 0.16 -11.22 1.64
N ASP A 304 0.92 -10.99 0.56
CA ASP A 304 0.68 -9.94 -0.42
C ASP A 304 0.17 -10.56 -1.72
N PRO A 305 -1.14 -10.52 -1.96
CA PRO A 305 -1.75 -11.14 -3.14
C PRO A 305 -1.43 -10.41 -4.45
N PHE A 306 -1.06 -9.12 -4.38
CA PHE A 306 -0.71 -8.34 -5.57
C PHE A 306 0.68 -8.70 -6.09
N ARG A 307 1.54 -9.23 -5.22
CA ARG A 307 2.92 -9.60 -5.54
C ARG A 307 3.17 -11.11 -5.51
N ASN A 308 2.11 -11.92 -5.32
CA ASN A 308 2.22 -13.38 -5.17
C ASN A 308 3.33 -13.75 -4.17
N MET A 309 3.37 -13.03 -3.05
CA MET A 309 4.45 -13.11 -2.07
C MET A 309 3.90 -13.26 -0.66
N MET A 310 4.49 -14.14 0.11
CA MET A 310 4.33 -14.13 1.56
C MET A 310 5.67 -13.84 2.20
N VAL A 311 5.68 -12.91 3.14
CA VAL A 311 6.87 -12.56 3.92
C VAL A 311 6.69 -13.04 5.34
N VAL A 312 7.66 -13.82 5.83
CA VAL A 312 7.83 -14.12 7.26
C VAL A 312 8.85 -13.16 7.83
N GLN A 313 8.53 -12.57 8.96
CA GLN A 313 9.40 -11.63 9.67
C GLN A 313 9.58 -12.10 11.11
N SER A 314 10.82 -12.09 11.60
CA SER A 314 11.11 -12.43 12.99
C SER A 314 12.25 -11.59 13.55
N GLY A 315 12.08 -11.17 14.80
CA GLY A 315 13.11 -10.54 15.61
C GLY A 315 13.69 -11.57 16.57
N ILE A 316 14.98 -11.84 16.49
CA ILE A 316 15.63 -12.98 17.14
C ILE A 316 16.99 -12.59 17.74
N ASP A 317 17.55 -13.47 18.55
CA ASP A 317 18.99 -13.51 18.79
C ASP A 317 19.71 -14.06 17.55
N GLY A 318 20.71 -13.37 17.05
CA GLY A 318 21.44 -13.73 15.84
C GLY A 318 22.05 -15.14 15.86
N GLN A 319 22.44 -15.64 17.04
CA GLN A 319 22.98 -16.99 17.21
C GLN A 319 21.92 -18.07 16.95
N ASN A 320 20.65 -17.75 17.15
CA ASN A 320 19.53 -18.67 16.98
C ASN A 320 18.97 -18.71 15.54
N ALA A 321 19.51 -17.94 14.59
CA ALA A 321 18.94 -17.77 13.26
C ALA A 321 18.65 -19.10 12.54
N LYS A 322 19.58 -20.05 12.51
CA LYS A 322 19.39 -21.36 11.88
C LYS A 322 18.30 -22.19 12.57
N ARG A 323 18.22 -22.11 13.90
CA ARG A 323 17.19 -22.83 14.70
C ARG A 323 15.80 -22.25 14.45
N VAL A 324 15.70 -20.93 14.38
CA VAL A 324 14.42 -20.25 14.09
C VAL A 324 13.98 -20.55 12.65
N GLU A 325 14.89 -20.50 11.67
CA GLU A 325 14.60 -20.89 10.29
C GLU A 325 14.05 -22.32 10.20
N ALA A 326 14.69 -23.26 10.88
CA ALA A 326 14.22 -24.65 10.95
C ALA A 326 12.82 -24.77 11.61
N LEU A 327 12.56 -24.00 12.67
CA LEU A 327 11.23 -23.97 13.30
C LEU A 327 10.16 -23.37 12.38
N ILE A 328 10.48 -22.30 11.65
CA ILE A 328 9.57 -21.71 10.67
C ILE A 328 9.24 -22.75 9.59
N ALA A 329 10.24 -23.47 9.07
CA ALA A 329 10.05 -24.53 8.09
C ALA A 329 9.18 -25.68 8.64
N ALA A 330 9.36 -26.06 9.91
CA ALA A 330 8.53 -27.08 10.57
C ALA A 330 7.07 -26.63 10.71
N GLN A 331 6.80 -25.35 11.04
CA GLN A 331 5.45 -24.84 11.08
C GLN A 331 4.81 -24.81 9.68
N LEU A 332 5.55 -24.44 8.63
CA LEU A 332 5.06 -24.52 7.26
C LEU A 332 4.71 -25.97 6.90
N GLN A 333 5.58 -26.92 7.24
CA GLN A 333 5.30 -28.35 7.04
C GLN A 333 4.03 -28.81 7.76
N ALA A 334 3.79 -28.32 8.98
CA ALA A 334 2.56 -28.62 9.71
C ALA A 334 1.31 -28.14 8.97
N VAL A 335 1.35 -26.93 8.36
CA VAL A 335 0.24 -26.46 7.50
C VAL A 335 0.09 -27.35 6.25
N GLN A 336 1.20 -27.68 5.57
CA GLN A 336 1.22 -28.49 4.34
C GLN A 336 0.69 -29.92 4.54
N THR A 337 0.89 -30.49 5.73
CA THR A 337 0.46 -31.86 6.08
C THR A 337 -0.86 -31.91 6.84
N GLY A 338 -1.42 -30.73 7.20
CA GLY A 338 -2.66 -30.67 7.99
C GLY A 338 -2.47 -31.02 9.46
N ALA A 339 -1.25 -30.93 10.01
CA ALA A 339 -0.94 -31.19 11.41
C ALA A 339 -1.34 -30.00 12.30
N PHE A 340 -2.63 -29.64 12.24
CA PHE A 340 -3.28 -28.61 13.06
C PHE A 340 -4.74 -29.00 13.32
N ASP A 341 -5.31 -28.51 14.41
CA ASP A 341 -6.67 -28.87 14.82
C ASP A 341 -7.72 -28.10 14.01
N ASP A 342 -8.86 -28.74 13.77
CA ASP A 342 -10.00 -28.12 13.05
C ASP A 342 -10.56 -26.93 13.84
N ASP A 343 -10.57 -27.02 15.19
CA ASP A 343 -10.95 -25.91 16.06
C ASP A 343 -10.04 -24.66 15.88
N LEU A 344 -8.73 -24.87 15.66
CA LEU A 344 -7.82 -23.75 15.34
C LEU A 344 -8.19 -23.12 13.98
N LEU A 345 -8.50 -23.94 12.97
CA LEU A 345 -8.92 -23.46 11.66
C LEU A 345 -10.20 -22.63 11.75
N ASP A 346 -11.19 -23.07 12.52
CA ASP A 346 -12.44 -22.36 12.71
C ASP A 346 -12.25 -21.02 13.40
N ARG A 347 -11.41 -20.96 14.45
CA ARG A 347 -11.03 -19.70 15.12
C ARG A 347 -10.27 -18.74 14.22
N ILE A 348 -9.39 -19.23 13.34
CA ILE A 348 -8.70 -18.42 12.36
C ILE A 348 -9.71 -17.80 11.38
N LYS A 349 -10.65 -18.56 10.84
CA LYS A 349 -11.70 -18.05 9.97
C LYS A 349 -12.57 -17.00 10.66
N GLU A 350 -12.96 -17.25 11.89
CA GLU A 350 -13.73 -16.29 12.71
C GLU A 350 -12.93 -14.98 12.89
N GLY A 351 -11.64 -15.08 13.24
CA GLY A 351 -10.75 -13.92 13.37
C GLY A 351 -10.65 -13.09 12.08
N LEU A 352 -10.52 -13.76 10.94
CA LEU A 352 -10.49 -13.11 9.62
C LEU A 352 -11.80 -12.37 9.31
N ARG A 353 -12.96 -12.98 9.59
CA ARG A 353 -14.27 -12.33 9.43
C ARG A 353 -14.41 -11.10 10.33
N ASN A 354 -14.09 -11.26 11.61
CA ASN A 354 -14.20 -10.19 12.60
C ASN A 354 -13.28 -9.01 12.25
N SER A 355 -12.03 -9.30 11.87
CA SER A 355 -11.08 -8.27 11.42
C SER A 355 -11.57 -7.57 10.15
N ARG A 356 -12.15 -8.31 9.20
CA ARG A 356 -12.72 -7.74 7.99
C ARG A 356 -13.93 -6.86 8.30
N GLN A 357 -14.83 -7.29 9.19
CA GLN A 357 -15.98 -6.53 9.62
C GLN A 357 -15.57 -5.23 10.30
N ALA A 358 -14.63 -5.29 11.25
CA ALA A 358 -14.11 -4.10 11.91
C ALA A 358 -13.46 -3.11 10.93
N ALA A 359 -12.82 -3.60 9.86
CA ALA A 359 -12.24 -2.72 8.85
C ALA A 359 -13.28 -1.87 8.10
N TYR A 360 -14.55 -2.32 8.02
CA TYR A 360 -15.63 -1.52 7.42
C TYR A 360 -15.99 -0.26 8.22
N ASP A 361 -15.51 -0.12 9.45
CA ASP A 361 -15.64 1.11 10.24
C ASP A 361 -14.61 2.20 9.84
N SER A 362 -13.78 1.92 8.84
CA SER A 362 -12.78 2.85 8.32
C SER A 362 -13.18 3.43 6.96
N PRO A 363 -13.37 4.76 6.83
CA PRO A 363 -13.60 5.41 5.54
C PRO A 363 -12.46 5.16 4.54
N ARG A 364 -11.21 5.07 5.05
CA ARG A 364 -10.03 4.76 4.25
C ARG A 364 -10.12 3.35 3.66
N PHE A 365 -10.54 2.38 4.46
CA PHE A 365 -10.71 1.01 4.00
C PHE A 365 -11.78 0.93 2.91
N LEU A 366 -12.97 1.51 3.13
CA LEU A 366 -14.06 1.49 2.14
C LEU A 366 -13.66 2.17 0.82
N ALA A 367 -13.02 3.34 0.88
CA ALA A 367 -12.52 4.01 -0.32
C ALA A 367 -11.48 3.15 -1.06
N ARG A 368 -10.61 2.45 -0.32
CA ARG A 368 -9.65 1.50 -0.92
C ARG A 368 -10.34 0.29 -1.56
N GLN A 369 -11.41 -0.22 -0.94
CA GLN A 369 -12.21 -1.31 -1.49
C GLN A 369 -12.83 -0.92 -2.83
N GLU A 370 -13.42 0.30 -2.91
CA GLU A 370 -14.03 0.81 -4.13
C GLU A 370 -12.99 0.97 -5.25
N LEU A 371 -11.81 1.53 -4.93
CA LEU A 371 -10.72 1.62 -5.89
C LEU A 371 -10.30 0.23 -6.41
N LEU A 372 -10.14 -0.75 -5.53
CA LEU A 372 -9.77 -2.11 -5.95
C LEU A 372 -10.87 -2.79 -6.75
N HIS A 373 -12.14 -2.54 -6.43
CA HIS A 373 -13.28 -2.99 -7.21
C HIS A 373 -13.25 -2.41 -8.64
N ALA A 374 -12.90 -1.13 -8.77
CA ALA A 374 -12.76 -0.48 -10.07
C ALA A 374 -11.58 -1.02 -10.92
N LEU A 375 -10.51 -1.48 -10.28
CA LEU A 375 -9.27 -1.90 -10.94
C LEU A 375 -9.14 -3.42 -11.09
N ALA A 376 -9.84 -4.22 -10.29
CA ALA A 376 -9.71 -5.68 -10.31
C ALA A 376 -10.53 -6.30 -11.43
N VAL A 377 -9.93 -7.25 -12.13
CA VAL A 377 -10.62 -8.04 -13.20
C VAL A 377 -11.72 -8.92 -12.61
N ASN A 378 -11.45 -9.55 -11.46
CA ASN A 378 -12.43 -10.32 -10.67
C ASN A 378 -12.85 -9.45 -9.50
N HIS A 379 -13.97 -8.78 -9.60
CA HIS A 379 -14.47 -7.82 -8.62
C HIS A 379 -14.21 -8.25 -7.18
N GLN A 380 -13.61 -7.33 -6.41
CA GLN A 380 -13.37 -7.57 -5.00
C GLN A 380 -14.70 -7.80 -4.27
N PRO A 381 -14.83 -8.87 -3.47
CA PRO A 381 -16.10 -9.20 -2.83
C PRO A 381 -16.44 -8.21 -1.72
N GLY A 382 -17.72 -7.86 -1.60
CA GLY A 382 -18.28 -7.22 -0.42
C GLY A 382 -18.19 -8.13 0.81
N PHE A 383 -18.51 -7.61 2.00
CA PHE A 383 -18.33 -8.34 3.26
C PHE A 383 -19.01 -9.72 3.28
N ALA A 384 -20.27 -9.82 2.87
CA ALA A 384 -21.02 -11.08 2.89
C ALA A 384 -20.38 -12.16 1.99
N ALA A 385 -19.96 -11.77 0.79
CA ALA A 385 -19.28 -12.68 -0.14
C ALA A 385 -17.88 -13.08 0.37
N TYR A 386 -17.15 -12.14 0.98
CA TYR A 386 -15.87 -12.42 1.63
C TYR A 386 -16.04 -13.42 2.78
N ALA A 387 -17.00 -13.18 3.69
CA ALA A 387 -17.26 -14.05 4.83
C ALA A 387 -17.64 -15.47 4.36
N ALA A 388 -18.54 -15.57 3.40
CA ALA A 388 -18.95 -16.86 2.82
C ALA A 388 -17.76 -17.60 2.15
N ALA A 389 -16.89 -16.87 1.45
CA ALA A 389 -15.71 -17.46 0.81
C ALA A 389 -14.69 -17.95 1.85
N ILE A 390 -14.45 -17.21 2.96
CA ILE A 390 -13.60 -17.66 4.07
C ILE A 390 -14.18 -18.90 4.74
N ASP A 391 -15.49 -18.91 5.02
CA ASP A 391 -16.16 -20.06 5.67
C ASP A 391 -16.11 -21.33 4.81
N ALA A 392 -16.20 -21.16 3.49
CA ALA A 392 -16.15 -22.29 2.55
C ALA A 392 -14.75 -22.92 2.41
N VAL A 393 -13.67 -22.26 2.88
CA VAL A 393 -12.31 -22.82 2.81
C VAL A 393 -12.21 -24.07 3.68
N THR A 394 -11.84 -25.18 3.06
CA THR A 394 -11.63 -26.46 3.74
C THR A 394 -10.18 -26.65 4.20
N LYS A 395 -9.96 -27.54 5.17
CA LYS A 395 -8.61 -27.94 5.61
C LYS A 395 -7.74 -28.43 4.44
N ALA A 396 -8.33 -29.22 3.53
CA ALA A 396 -7.64 -29.71 2.34
C ALA A 396 -7.20 -28.59 1.41
N GLU A 397 -7.99 -27.51 1.29
CA GLU A 397 -7.61 -26.35 0.49
C GLU A 397 -6.50 -25.51 1.15
N VAL A 398 -6.51 -25.40 2.49
CA VAL A 398 -5.41 -24.79 3.23
C VAL A 398 -4.10 -25.55 3.00
N GLN A 399 -4.14 -26.91 3.09
CA GLN A 399 -3.00 -27.77 2.79
C GLN A 399 -2.50 -27.57 1.35
N ALA A 400 -3.43 -27.66 0.37
CA ALA A 400 -3.11 -27.51 -1.03
C ALA A 400 -2.49 -26.14 -1.35
N ALA A 401 -3.00 -25.05 -0.75
CA ALA A 401 -2.44 -23.71 -0.86
C ALA A 401 -1.01 -23.68 -0.33
N ALA A 402 -0.79 -24.13 0.91
CA ALA A 402 0.54 -24.13 1.53
C ALA A 402 1.56 -25.00 0.79
N GLN A 403 1.11 -26.09 0.16
CA GLN A 403 1.97 -26.96 -0.68
C GLN A 403 2.49 -26.26 -1.93
N THR A 404 1.86 -25.16 -2.37
CA THR A 404 2.38 -24.36 -3.50
C THR A 404 3.46 -23.39 -3.10
N TRP A 405 3.60 -23.06 -1.81
CA TRP A 405 4.54 -22.04 -1.35
C TRP A 405 5.99 -22.51 -1.54
N ARG A 406 6.80 -21.62 -2.12
CA ARG A 406 8.21 -21.89 -2.43
C ARG A 406 9.09 -20.80 -1.85
N LEU A 407 9.97 -21.16 -0.90
CA LEU A 407 10.97 -20.22 -0.38
C LEU A 407 11.83 -19.70 -1.54
N GLN A 408 12.04 -18.38 -1.60
CA GLN A 408 12.82 -17.73 -2.65
C GLN A 408 13.88 -16.77 -2.13
N ALA A 409 13.64 -16.18 -0.95
CA ALA A 409 14.60 -15.27 -0.37
C ALA A 409 14.70 -15.49 1.15
N VAL A 410 15.93 -15.45 1.65
CA VAL A 410 16.27 -15.43 3.09
C VAL A 410 17.20 -14.26 3.33
N TYR A 411 16.82 -13.36 4.20
CA TYR A 411 17.64 -12.23 4.60
C TYR A 411 17.83 -12.24 6.12
N LEU A 412 19.10 -12.17 6.54
CA LEU A 412 19.49 -12.06 7.95
C LEU A 412 20.27 -10.77 8.15
N LEU A 413 19.75 -9.85 8.95
CA LEU A 413 20.49 -8.75 9.53
C LEU A 413 20.87 -9.15 10.95
N LYS A 414 22.15 -9.30 11.23
CA LYS A 414 22.63 -9.69 12.55
C LYS A 414 23.65 -8.72 13.13
N GLU A 415 23.88 -8.85 14.40
CA GLU A 415 24.88 -8.09 15.13
C GLU A 415 26.28 -8.28 14.53
N GLN A 416 27.05 -7.21 14.52
CA GLN A 416 28.47 -7.26 14.20
C GLN A 416 29.20 -7.87 15.40
N GLU A 417 29.88 -8.98 15.21
CA GLU A 417 30.71 -9.57 16.24
C GLU A 417 31.83 -8.56 16.58
N GLU A 418 31.90 -8.15 17.85
CA GLU A 418 33.05 -7.38 18.32
C GLU A 418 34.28 -8.31 18.25
N GLY A 419 35.22 -7.95 17.37
CA GLY A 419 36.48 -8.71 17.15
C GLY A 419 37.46 -8.56 18.31
#